data_97e64a5621a84baa75c4ea77d2ec5fa7
#
_entry.id   97e64a5621a84baa75c4ea77d2ec5fa7
#
_cell.length_a   1.000
_cell.length_b   1.000
_cell.length_c   1.000
_cell.angle_alpha   90.00
_cell.angle_beta   90.00
_cell.angle_gamma   90.00
#
_symmetry.space_group_name_H-M   'P 1'
#
loop_
_entity.id
_entity.type
_entity.pdbx_description
1 polymer ?
#
loop_
_entity_poly.entity_id
_entity_poly.type
_entity_poly.pdbx_seq_one_letter_code
_entity_poly.pdbx_strand_id
1 'polypeptide(L)'
;MADLSSIDAVVSRVLVVENDQDEIDFIKTFLEHKKMFVDIARDAGQARAAFKMHQPDFVIMDVMLPNEVTGFELCERLKQENINIPMLMLTAIDMDDARDLATRVGADGYMTKPYDPEELLRQMFEIAEKCWRRKFGESAVEEEKISFICTECNKKLRVKASHRGRTLNCPRCGQPVMIPFHG
;
A
#
# COMPACT_ATOMS: atom_id res chain seq x y z
N MET A 1 -11.91 8.25 -11.19
CA MET A 1 -11.92 6.96 -10.51
C MET A 1 -10.58 6.32 -10.77
N ALA A 2 -9.70 6.26 -9.76
CA ALA A 2 -8.43 5.55 -9.89
C ALA A 2 -8.75 4.07 -10.04
N ASP A 3 -8.11 3.43 -10.99
CA ASP A 3 -8.25 2.00 -11.26
C ASP A 3 -7.64 1.22 -10.08
N LEU A 4 -8.49 0.73 -9.19
CA LEU A 4 -8.12 -0.04 -7.99
C LEU A 4 -7.43 -1.37 -8.34
N SER A 5 -7.57 -1.85 -9.57
CA SER A 5 -7.06 -3.17 -9.99
C SER A 5 -5.53 -3.32 -10.02
N SER A 6 -4.78 -2.21 -10.07
CA SER A 6 -3.31 -2.23 -10.05
C SER A 6 -2.72 -2.09 -8.64
N ILE A 7 -3.51 -1.66 -7.67
CA ILE A 7 -3.09 -1.40 -6.28
C ILE A 7 -3.31 -2.63 -5.40
N ASP A 8 -4.31 -3.48 -5.72
CA ASP A 8 -4.56 -4.76 -5.05
C ASP A 8 -3.36 -5.73 -5.10
N ALA A 9 -2.41 -5.49 -6.02
CA ALA A 9 -1.19 -6.30 -6.13
C ALA A 9 -0.06 -5.85 -5.18
N VAL A 10 -0.19 -4.70 -4.49
CA VAL A 10 0.89 -4.11 -3.68
C VAL A 10 0.79 -4.52 -2.21
N VAL A 11 -0.41 -4.77 -1.68
CA VAL A 11 -0.62 -5.20 -0.29
C VAL A 11 -1.41 -6.50 -0.28
N SER A 12 -0.72 -7.59 -0.05
CA SER A 12 -1.34 -8.92 0.05
C SER A 12 -1.35 -9.47 1.48
N ARG A 13 -0.37 -9.09 2.32
CA ARG A 13 -0.26 -9.52 3.71
C ARG A 13 -0.16 -8.35 4.66
N VAL A 14 -1.06 -8.29 5.63
CA VAL A 14 -1.16 -7.23 6.62
C VAL A 14 -0.89 -7.80 8.01
N LEU A 15 0.01 -7.17 8.75
CA LEU A 15 0.18 -7.42 10.18
C LEU A 15 -0.64 -6.41 10.96
N VAL A 16 -1.59 -6.89 11.76
CA VAL A 16 -2.41 -6.07 12.66
C VAL A 16 -1.92 -6.28 14.08
N VAL A 17 -1.49 -5.19 14.72
CA VAL A 17 -1.01 -5.19 16.11
C VAL A 17 -2.06 -4.48 16.96
N GLU A 18 -2.89 -5.26 17.61
CA GLU A 18 -4.06 -4.82 18.36
C GLU A 18 -4.36 -5.84 19.48
N ASN A 19 -4.76 -5.38 20.65
CA ASN A 19 -5.08 -6.27 21.77
C ASN A 19 -6.59 -6.37 22.07
N ASP A 20 -7.39 -5.45 21.58
CA ASP A 20 -8.85 -5.52 21.69
C ASP A 20 -9.42 -6.56 20.73
N GLN A 21 -10.21 -7.51 21.27
CA GLN A 21 -10.72 -8.64 20.47
C GLN A 21 -11.74 -8.20 19.43
N ASP A 22 -12.63 -7.28 19.80
CA ASP A 22 -13.71 -6.84 18.90
C ASP A 22 -13.11 -6.06 17.70
N GLU A 23 -12.10 -5.24 17.96
CA GLU A 23 -11.37 -4.52 16.94
C GLU A 23 -10.58 -5.47 16.01
N ILE A 24 -9.91 -6.48 16.60
CA ILE A 24 -9.20 -7.52 15.83
C ILE A 24 -10.17 -8.24 14.89
N ASP A 25 -11.30 -8.70 15.40
CA ASP A 25 -12.27 -9.48 14.61
C ASP A 25 -12.87 -8.62 13.49
N PHE A 26 -13.12 -7.33 13.78
CA PHE A 26 -13.61 -6.39 12.79
C PHE A 26 -12.61 -6.15 11.65
N ILE A 27 -11.39 -5.73 11.97
CA ILE A 27 -10.34 -5.45 10.97
C ILE A 27 -10.02 -6.71 10.17
N LYS A 28 -9.83 -7.83 10.86
CA LYS A 28 -9.49 -9.11 10.22
C LYS A 28 -10.56 -9.51 9.22
N THR A 29 -11.83 -9.54 9.65
CA THR A 29 -12.95 -9.91 8.77
C THR A 29 -13.03 -9.00 7.56
N PHE A 30 -12.89 -7.68 7.75
CA PHE A 30 -12.94 -6.70 6.67
C PHE A 30 -11.81 -6.91 5.65
N LEU A 31 -10.56 -7.03 6.10
CA LEU A 31 -9.40 -7.19 5.21
C LEU A 31 -9.38 -8.56 4.51
N GLU A 32 -9.81 -9.64 5.19
CA GLU A 32 -9.95 -10.96 4.56
C GLU A 32 -11.02 -10.98 3.46
N HIS A 33 -12.12 -10.22 3.61
CA HIS A 33 -13.09 -10.02 2.53
C HIS A 33 -12.48 -9.30 1.32
N LYS A 34 -11.48 -8.44 1.53
CA LYS A 34 -10.70 -7.81 0.46
C LYS A 34 -9.56 -8.70 -0.06
N LYS A 35 -9.55 -10.00 0.30
CA LYS A 35 -8.58 -11.02 -0.15
C LYS A 35 -7.15 -10.81 0.36
N MET A 36 -6.97 -10.11 1.47
CA MET A 36 -5.68 -9.96 2.13
C MET A 36 -5.46 -11.07 3.16
N PHE A 37 -4.21 -11.48 3.33
CA PHE A 37 -3.80 -12.32 4.45
C PHE A 37 -3.56 -11.45 5.67
N VAL A 38 -4.15 -11.80 6.81
CA VAL A 38 -4.05 -11.01 8.04
C VAL A 38 -3.38 -11.81 9.13
N ASP A 39 -2.22 -11.34 9.56
CA ASP A 39 -1.53 -11.83 10.75
C ASP A 39 -1.90 -10.93 11.94
N ILE A 40 -2.21 -11.53 13.08
CA ILE A 40 -2.57 -10.80 14.30
C ILE A 40 -1.45 -10.92 15.33
N ALA A 41 -1.11 -9.81 15.97
CA ALA A 41 -0.23 -9.74 17.11
C ALA A 41 -0.91 -8.91 18.21
N ARG A 42 -0.87 -9.39 19.46
CA ARG A 42 -1.54 -8.75 20.58
C ARG A 42 -0.59 -7.93 21.46
N ASP A 43 0.69 -8.05 21.21
CA ASP A 43 1.75 -7.35 21.93
C ASP A 43 2.98 -7.16 21.04
N ALA A 44 3.92 -6.36 21.51
CA ALA A 44 5.15 -6.03 20.77
C ALA A 44 6.04 -7.24 20.49
N GLY A 45 6.03 -8.27 21.36
CA GLY A 45 6.82 -9.49 21.19
C GLY A 45 6.30 -10.33 20.02
N GLN A 46 4.97 -10.56 20.01
CA GLN A 46 4.30 -11.26 18.92
C GLN A 46 4.45 -10.49 17.59
N ALA A 47 4.28 -9.16 17.63
CA ALA A 47 4.43 -8.32 16.44
C ALA A 47 5.81 -8.45 15.81
N ARG A 48 6.89 -8.39 16.61
CA ARG A 48 8.26 -8.57 16.11
C ARG A 48 8.50 -9.96 15.54
N ALA A 49 7.97 -11.00 16.19
CA ALA A 49 8.09 -12.36 15.71
C ALA A 49 7.38 -12.54 14.35
N ALA A 50 6.12 -12.09 14.26
CA ALA A 50 5.33 -12.13 13.02
C ALA A 50 5.98 -11.30 11.89
N PHE A 51 6.48 -10.10 12.20
CA PHE A 51 7.16 -9.24 11.25
C PHE A 51 8.37 -9.90 10.60
N LYS A 52 9.21 -10.57 11.41
CA LYS A 52 10.39 -11.29 10.90
C LYS A 52 10.02 -12.55 10.13
N MET A 53 9.04 -13.31 10.63
CA MET A 53 8.68 -14.60 10.06
C MET A 53 7.89 -14.45 8.75
N HIS A 54 6.96 -13.53 8.69
CA HIS A 54 6.00 -13.42 7.59
C HIS A 54 6.29 -12.28 6.61
N GLN A 55 7.14 -11.32 6.99
CA GLN A 55 7.52 -10.15 6.17
C GLN A 55 6.29 -9.46 5.55
N PRO A 56 5.42 -8.84 6.36
CA PRO A 56 4.18 -8.26 5.87
C PRO A 56 4.44 -7.11 4.87
N ASP A 57 3.49 -6.89 3.98
CA ASP A 57 3.52 -5.78 3.03
C ASP A 57 3.05 -4.46 3.67
N PHE A 58 2.30 -4.57 4.77
CA PHE A 58 1.73 -3.44 5.51
C PHE A 58 1.56 -3.78 6.99
N VAL A 59 1.70 -2.78 7.86
CA VAL A 59 1.45 -2.91 9.30
C VAL A 59 0.41 -1.89 9.75
N ILE A 60 -0.62 -2.37 10.43
CA ILE A 60 -1.56 -1.53 11.20
C ILE A 60 -1.26 -1.78 12.67
N MET A 61 -1.11 -0.74 13.48
CA MET A 61 -0.84 -0.91 14.90
C MET A 61 -1.55 0.11 15.78
N ASP A 62 -2.05 -0.35 16.92
CA ASP A 62 -2.48 0.58 17.97
C ASP A 62 -1.25 1.15 18.71
N VAL A 63 -1.42 2.37 19.21
CA VAL A 63 -0.46 3.01 20.11
C VAL A 63 -0.50 2.40 21.50
N MET A 64 -1.70 2.00 21.96
CA MET A 64 -1.96 1.46 23.29
C MET A 64 -1.78 -0.05 23.30
N LEU A 65 -0.54 -0.50 23.45
CA LEU A 65 -0.21 -1.92 23.55
C LEU A 65 0.02 -2.35 25.01
N PRO A 66 -0.20 -3.63 25.35
CA PRO A 66 0.11 -4.16 26.67
C PRO A 66 1.64 -4.24 26.91
N ASN A 67 2.03 -4.45 28.19
CA ASN A 67 3.41 -4.72 28.61
C ASN A 67 4.40 -3.56 28.42
N GLU A 68 3.98 -2.33 28.76
CA GLU A 68 4.82 -1.11 28.83
C GLU A 68 5.49 -0.66 27.51
N VAL A 69 5.31 -1.42 26.44
CA VAL A 69 5.84 -1.02 25.10
C VAL A 69 4.72 -0.36 24.32
N THR A 70 4.92 0.90 23.98
CA THR A 70 3.97 1.65 23.14
C THR A 70 4.08 1.27 21.67
N GLY A 71 2.99 1.49 20.90
CA GLY A 71 3.05 1.34 19.44
C GLY A 71 4.08 2.25 18.79
N PHE A 72 4.38 3.41 19.39
CA PHE A 72 5.44 4.30 18.89
C PHE A 72 6.83 3.64 18.97
N GLU A 73 7.18 3.08 20.13
CA GLU A 73 8.45 2.37 20.30
C GLU A 73 8.55 1.13 19.40
N LEU A 74 7.44 0.40 19.26
CA LEU A 74 7.38 -0.73 18.37
C LEU A 74 7.58 -0.31 16.91
N CYS A 75 6.92 0.75 16.46
CA CYS A 75 7.06 1.30 15.12
C CYS A 75 8.51 1.66 14.81
N GLU A 76 9.16 2.41 15.70
CA GLU A 76 10.56 2.79 15.54
C GLU A 76 11.46 1.56 15.36
N ARG A 77 11.30 0.55 16.20
CA ARG A 77 12.08 -0.71 16.11
C ARG A 77 11.84 -1.45 14.81
N LEU A 78 10.56 -1.59 14.39
CA LEU A 78 10.24 -2.26 13.13
C LEU A 78 10.74 -1.46 11.91
N LYS A 79 10.73 -0.13 11.97
CA LYS A 79 11.30 0.73 10.92
C LYS A 79 12.82 0.63 10.83
N GLN A 80 13.51 0.44 11.95
CA GLN A 80 14.94 0.13 11.96
C GLN A 80 15.25 -1.23 11.33
N GLU A 81 14.37 -2.22 11.49
CA GLU A 81 14.51 -3.53 10.82
C GLU A 81 14.22 -3.45 9.31
N ASN A 82 13.17 -2.75 8.90
CA ASN A 82 12.84 -2.51 7.50
C ASN A 82 12.05 -1.20 7.30
N ILE A 83 12.73 -0.15 6.88
CA ILE A 83 12.15 1.17 6.67
C ILE A 83 11.12 1.21 5.53
N ASN A 84 11.16 0.25 4.61
CA ASN A 84 10.33 0.25 3.41
C ASN A 84 8.91 -0.32 3.63
N ILE A 85 8.68 -1.02 4.75
CA ILE A 85 7.34 -1.53 5.06
C ILE A 85 6.48 -0.38 5.56
N PRO A 86 5.35 -0.09 4.89
CA PRO A 86 4.43 0.97 5.31
C PRO A 86 3.77 0.63 6.64
N MET A 87 3.62 1.63 7.51
CA MET A 87 3.05 1.47 8.85
C MET A 87 2.02 2.57 9.13
N LEU A 88 0.82 2.16 9.53
CA LEU A 88 -0.29 3.03 9.93
C LEU A 88 -0.55 2.87 11.43
N MET A 89 -0.51 3.97 12.17
CA MET A 89 -1.03 4.01 13.53
C MET A 89 -2.55 4.14 13.49
N LEU A 90 -3.26 3.24 14.19
CA LEU A 90 -4.71 3.21 14.29
C LEU A 90 -5.08 3.18 15.77
N THR A 91 -5.50 4.30 16.35
CA THR A 91 -5.61 4.43 17.80
C THR A 91 -6.76 5.36 18.23
N ALA A 92 -7.21 5.24 19.46
CA ALA A 92 -8.19 6.16 20.05
C ALA A 92 -7.59 7.52 20.46
N ILE A 93 -6.27 7.68 20.41
CA ILE A 93 -5.60 8.92 20.79
C ILE A 93 -5.75 9.92 19.63
N ASP A 94 -6.43 11.04 19.89
CA ASP A 94 -6.59 12.15 18.93
C ASP A 94 -5.92 13.41 19.47
N MET A 95 -4.58 13.46 19.38
CA MET A 95 -3.73 14.56 19.84
C MET A 95 -2.68 14.89 18.79
N ASP A 96 -2.44 16.17 18.54
CA ASP A 96 -1.42 16.62 17.58
C ASP A 96 -0.02 16.14 17.94
N ASP A 97 0.35 16.20 19.23
CA ASP A 97 1.63 15.70 19.72
C ASP A 97 1.83 14.20 19.42
N ALA A 98 0.76 13.41 19.49
CA ALA A 98 0.81 11.97 19.15
C ALA A 98 1.02 11.75 17.63
N ARG A 99 0.39 12.56 16.80
CA ARG A 99 0.58 12.55 15.33
C ARG A 99 2.02 12.95 14.96
N ASP A 100 2.54 13.98 15.61
CA ASP A 100 3.93 14.42 15.43
C ASP A 100 4.93 13.35 15.88
N LEU A 101 4.65 12.69 16.99
CA LEU A 101 5.47 11.59 17.47
C LEU A 101 5.43 10.40 16.51
N ALA A 102 4.26 10.03 15.99
CA ALA A 102 4.12 8.98 14.99
C ALA A 102 5.00 9.25 13.76
N THR A 103 4.98 10.49 13.26
CA THR A 103 5.83 10.92 12.14
C THR A 103 7.31 10.79 12.48
N ARG A 104 7.73 11.22 13.69
CA ARG A 104 9.14 11.14 14.13
C ARG A 104 9.65 9.72 14.26
N VAL A 105 8.83 8.77 14.72
CA VAL A 105 9.22 7.36 14.82
C VAL A 105 9.12 6.61 13.49
N GLY A 106 8.71 7.30 12.42
CA GLY A 106 8.69 6.77 11.05
C GLY A 106 7.39 6.13 10.62
N ALA A 107 6.27 6.30 11.34
CA ALA A 107 4.97 5.90 10.85
C ALA A 107 4.62 6.67 9.57
N ASP A 108 4.04 5.98 8.60
CA ASP A 108 3.68 6.56 7.30
C ASP A 108 2.26 7.14 7.29
N GLY A 109 1.47 6.84 8.32
CA GLY A 109 0.14 7.38 8.52
C GLY A 109 -0.34 7.28 9.97
N TYR A 110 -1.41 8.03 10.25
CA TYR A 110 -2.06 8.07 11.55
C TYR A 110 -3.56 8.23 11.37
N MET A 111 -4.35 7.34 11.95
CA MET A 111 -5.81 7.37 11.89
C MET A 111 -6.39 7.20 13.29
N THR A 112 -7.45 7.94 13.60
CA THR A 112 -8.12 7.86 14.89
C THR A 112 -9.36 6.97 14.82
N LYS A 113 -9.59 6.22 15.91
CA LYS A 113 -10.83 5.48 16.15
C LYS A 113 -11.91 6.46 16.72
N PRO A 114 -13.20 6.34 16.33
CA PRO A 114 -13.75 5.42 15.35
C PRO A 114 -13.46 5.85 13.91
N TYR A 115 -13.41 4.90 12.99
CA TYR A 115 -13.11 5.13 11.57
C TYR A 115 -14.08 4.37 10.66
N ASP A 116 -14.15 4.80 9.40
CA ASP A 116 -14.83 4.07 8.34
C ASP A 116 -13.88 3.02 7.74
N PRO A 117 -14.31 1.74 7.60
CA PRO A 117 -13.44 0.67 7.06
C PRO A 117 -12.95 0.93 5.63
N GLU A 118 -13.78 1.54 4.77
CA GLU A 118 -13.35 1.88 3.41
C GLU A 118 -12.35 3.04 3.42
N GLU A 119 -12.46 3.96 4.39
CA GLU A 119 -11.46 5.01 4.60
C GLU A 119 -10.12 4.43 5.08
N LEU A 120 -10.15 3.44 5.99
CA LEU A 120 -8.97 2.70 6.40
C LEU A 120 -8.28 2.06 5.19
N LEU A 121 -9.04 1.36 4.36
CA LEU A 121 -8.54 0.72 3.15
C LEU A 121 -7.92 1.73 2.18
N ARG A 122 -8.60 2.85 1.95
CA ARG A 122 -8.11 3.93 1.10
C ARG A 122 -6.76 4.48 1.59
N GLN A 123 -6.65 4.78 2.88
CA GLN A 123 -5.40 5.26 3.48
C GLN A 123 -4.28 4.23 3.40
N MET A 124 -4.59 2.95 3.64
CA MET A 124 -3.61 1.87 3.49
C MET A 124 -2.99 1.87 2.09
N PHE A 125 -3.81 1.95 1.04
CA PHE A 125 -3.32 1.94 -0.33
C PHE A 125 -2.53 3.21 -0.69
N GLU A 126 -2.99 4.39 -0.27
CA GLU A 126 -2.26 5.65 -0.48
C GLU A 126 -0.87 5.62 0.18
N ILE A 127 -0.78 5.09 1.41
CA ILE A 127 0.48 4.94 2.14
C ILE A 127 1.38 3.93 1.44
N ALA A 128 0.84 2.76 1.08
CA ALA A 128 1.60 1.71 0.40
C ALA A 128 2.17 2.21 -0.93
N GLU A 129 1.37 2.92 -1.73
CA GLU A 129 1.82 3.52 -2.99
C GLU A 129 2.95 4.54 -2.78
N LYS A 130 2.81 5.44 -1.79
CA LYS A 130 3.86 6.42 -1.46
C LYS A 130 5.16 5.74 -1.05
N CYS A 131 5.09 4.70 -0.20
CA CYS A 131 6.26 3.94 0.23
C CYS A 131 6.90 3.17 -0.94
N TRP A 132 6.09 2.56 -1.79
CA TRP A 132 6.55 1.86 -2.98
C TRP A 132 7.26 2.80 -3.97
N ARG A 133 6.70 3.98 -4.24
CA ARG A 133 7.34 5.03 -5.05
C ARG A 133 8.67 5.49 -4.46
N ARG A 134 8.75 5.63 -3.14
CA ARG A 134 9.98 5.99 -2.42
C ARG A 134 11.07 4.92 -2.56
N LYS A 135 10.68 3.64 -2.50
CA LYS A 135 11.59 2.49 -2.61
C LYS A 135 12.14 2.28 -4.01
N PHE A 136 11.28 2.41 -5.02
CA PHE A 136 11.62 2.08 -6.42
C PHE A 136 11.89 3.30 -7.30
N GLY A 137 11.69 4.52 -6.77
CA GLY A 137 11.81 5.79 -7.48
C GLY A 137 10.61 6.06 -8.41
N GLU A 138 10.53 7.30 -8.92
CA GLU A 138 9.49 7.67 -9.90
C GLU A 138 9.62 6.89 -11.23
N SER A 139 10.81 6.36 -11.51
CA SER A 139 11.08 5.54 -12.70
C SER A 139 10.33 4.18 -12.70
N ALA A 140 9.87 3.69 -11.57
CA ALA A 140 9.14 2.41 -11.50
C ALA A 140 7.62 2.59 -11.75
N VAL A 141 7.13 3.83 -11.74
CA VAL A 141 5.74 4.19 -12.10
C VAL A 141 5.67 4.81 -13.49
N GLU A 142 6.80 5.13 -14.13
CA GLU A 142 6.78 5.32 -15.58
C GLU A 142 6.46 3.97 -16.20
N GLU A 143 5.16 3.72 -16.40
CA GLU A 143 4.71 2.66 -17.28
C GLU A 143 5.56 2.72 -18.55
N GLU A 144 6.34 1.68 -18.77
CA GLU A 144 7.20 1.58 -19.95
C GLU A 144 6.37 1.97 -21.18
N LYS A 145 6.64 3.16 -21.71
CA LYS A 145 5.94 3.66 -22.89
C LYS A 145 6.69 3.17 -24.12
N ILE A 146 6.04 2.34 -24.91
CA ILE A 146 6.55 1.93 -26.21
C ILE A 146 6.15 2.94 -27.27
N SER A 147 7.06 3.17 -28.20
CA SER A 147 6.83 4.05 -29.36
C SER A 147 6.82 3.21 -30.63
N PHE A 148 5.83 3.42 -31.47
CA PHE A 148 5.73 2.77 -32.78
C PHE A 148 5.08 3.74 -33.78
N ILE A 149 5.09 3.37 -35.06
CA ILE A 149 4.57 4.22 -36.14
C ILE A 149 3.26 3.64 -36.65
N CYS A 150 2.23 4.47 -36.77
CA CYS A 150 0.99 4.08 -37.42
C CYS A 150 1.27 3.72 -38.90
N THR A 151 0.88 2.55 -39.33
CA THR A 151 1.09 2.03 -40.70
C THR A 151 0.34 2.83 -41.76
N GLU A 152 -0.78 3.48 -41.38
CA GLU A 152 -1.64 4.20 -42.33
C GLU A 152 -1.26 5.67 -42.50
N CYS A 153 -0.81 6.35 -41.46
CA CYS A 153 -0.56 7.79 -41.52
C CYS A 153 0.85 8.21 -41.09
N ASN A 154 1.73 7.27 -40.81
CA ASN A 154 3.12 7.45 -40.37
C ASN A 154 3.30 8.31 -39.10
N LYS A 155 2.24 8.49 -38.31
CA LYS A 155 2.35 9.20 -37.04
C LYS A 155 3.05 8.32 -36.00
N LYS A 156 4.05 8.88 -35.30
CA LYS A 156 4.66 8.25 -34.12
C LYS A 156 3.67 8.28 -32.99
N LEU A 157 3.33 7.10 -32.48
CA LEU A 157 2.42 6.87 -31.37
C LEU A 157 3.22 6.43 -30.13
N ARG A 158 2.78 6.85 -28.95
CA ARG A 158 3.30 6.39 -27.66
C ARG A 158 2.17 5.80 -26.86
N VAL A 159 2.32 4.57 -26.41
CA VAL A 159 1.34 3.86 -25.62
C VAL A 159 2.03 3.14 -24.47
N LYS A 160 1.26 2.75 -23.45
CA LYS A 160 1.76 1.95 -22.35
C LYS A 160 2.15 0.55 -22.84
N ALA A 161 3.24 -0.01 -22.31
CA ALA A 161 3.68 -1.37 -22.64
C ALA A 161 2.61 -2.43 -22.34
N SER A 162 1.74 -2.18 -21.38
CA SER A 162 0.57 -3.02 -21.05
C SER A 162 -0.43 -3.18 -22.20
N HIS A 163 -0.34 -2.34 -23.23
CA HIS A 163 -1.17 -2.41 -24.44
C HIS A 163 -0.56 -3.25 -25.56
N ARG A 164 0.61 -3.86 -25.37
CA ARG A 164 1.25 -4.74 -26.39
C ARG A 164 0.26 -5.82 -26.85
N GLY A 165 0.22 -6.05 -28.17
CA GLY A 165 -0.69 -7.01 -28.79
C GLY A 165 -2.16 -6.58 -28.87
N ARG A 166 -2.53 -5.40 -28.36
CA ARG A 166 -3.88 -4.85 -28.51
C ARG A 166 -4.00 -3.99 -29.74
N THR A 167 -5.22 -3.89 -30.27
CA THR A 167 -5.56 -2.96 -31.35
C THR A 167 -6.18 -1.70 -30.76
N LEU A 168 -5.62 -0.53 -31.10
CA LEU A 168 -6.15 0.77 -30.72
C LEU A 168 -6.38 1.62 -31.98
N ASN A 169 -7.32 2.55 -31.93
CA ASN A 169 -7.55 3.48 -33.02
C ASN A 169 -6.51 4.59 -33.00
N CYS A 170 -5.87 4.85 -34.13
CA CYS A 170 -4.92 5.95 -34.28
C CYS A 170 -5.60 7.30 -34.03
N PRO A 171 -5.12 8.15 -33.10
CA PRO A 171 -5.74 9.44 -32.82
C PRO A 171 -5.66 10.46 -33.95
N ARG A 172 -4.85 10.20 -35.01
CA ARG A 172 -4.71 11.07 -36.15
C ARG A 172 -5.61 10.68 -37.32
N CYS A 173 -5.65 9.37 -37.66
CA CYS A 173 -6.38 8.92 -38.86
C CYS A 173 -7.61 8.04 -38.52
N GLY A 174 -7.83 7.73 -37.25
CA GLY A 174 -8.95 6.89 -36.78
C GLY A 174 -8.83 5.41 -37.10
N GLN A 175 -7.84 5.00 -37.89
CA GLN A 175 -7.68 3.60 -38.31
C GLN A 175 -7.18 2.71 -37.16
N PRO A 176 -7.62 1.45 -37.09
CA PRO A 176 -7.13 0.50 -36.11
C PRO A 176 -5.67 0.16 -36.38
N VAL A 177 -4.87 0.22 -35.34
CA VAL A 177 -3.42 -0.07 -35.39
C VAL A 177 -3.09 -1.08 -34.28
N MET A 178 -2.42 -2.15 -34.65
CA MET A 178 -1.96 -3.17 -33.71
C MET A 178 -0.66 -2.69 -33.04
N ILE A 179 -0.60 -2.79 -31.72
CA ILE A 179 0.58 -2.42 -30.95
C ILE A 179 1.58 -3.59 -30.98
N PRO A 180 2.83 -3.39 -31.46
CA PRO A 180 3.80 -4.47 -31.57
C PRO A 180 4.14 -5.09 -30.22
N PHE A 181 4.39 -6.42 -30.23
CA PHE A 181 4.84 -7.16 -29.04
C PHE A 181 6.29 -6.87 -28.68
N HIS A 182 7.10 -6.53 -29.68
CA HIS A 182 8.53 -6.19 -29.54
C HIS A 182 8.77 -4.83 -30.20
N GLY A 183 9.50 -3.96 -29.55
CA GLY A 183 9.92 -2.65 -30.07
C GLY A 183 11.38 -2.47 -29.83
#